data_c1aa3bb14b127f45829a12634ccc2aeb
#
_entry.id   c1aa3bb14b127f45829a12634ccc2aeb
#
_cell.length_a   1.000
_cell.length_b   1.000
_cell.length_c   1.000
_cell.angle_alpha   90.00
_cell.angle_beta   90.00
_cell.angle_gamma   90.00
#
_symmetry.space_group_name_H-M   'P 1'
#
loop_
_entity.id
_entity.type
_entity.pdbx_description
1 polymer ?
#
loop_
_entity_poly.entity_id
_entity_poly.type
_entity_poly.pdbx_seq_one_letter_code
_entity_poly.pdbx_strand_id
1 'polypeptide(L)'
;TPEAGGPYTIELSDGERLTLRDVLIGEVWLCSGQSNMEMPVHGFPNQPVEGSAEAIIRARAATPIRLCTVKRSTARTPQEECAAQWLKHTPEAVAGTSATAYYFARYLQSVLDVPVGVIVTCWGGTPVEAWMDRETMSGFKEFDLSFLDNPDQIDRPQYKPCGLYNGMIAPLVPYTVKGFLWYQGESNRPNPTQYRALMPAFVKMLRERWAQGGLPFYYCLLYTS
;
A
#
# COMPACT_ATOMS: atom_id res chain seq x y z
N THR A 1 -6.45 24.40 -0.40
CA THR A 1 -5.61 23.49 0.41
C THR A 1 -4.44 24.28 0.93
N PRO A 2 -4.10 24.20 2.25
CA PRO A 2 -2.91 24.83 2.79
C PRO A 2 -1.64 24.37 2.03
N GLU A 3 -0.57 25.14 2.14
CA GLU A 3 0.74 24.75 1.62
C GLU A 3 1.26 23.46 2.28
N ALA A 4 2.16 22.75 1.60
CA ALA A 4 2.84 21.60 2.18
C ALA A 4 3.64 22.02 3.41
N GLY A 5 3.60 21.21 4.46
CA GLY A 5 4.25 21.51 5.73
C GLY A 5 3.50 20.96 6.95
N GLY A 6 3.64 21.61 8.06
CA GLY A 6 3.04 21.25 9.36
C GLY A 6 4.09 21.18 10.48
N PRO A 7 3.71 20.69 11.67
CA PRO A 7 2.42 20.08 11.99
C PRO A 7 1.27 21.10 12.15
N TYR A 8 0.13 20.80 11.60
CA TYR A 8 -1.09 21.59 11.71
C TYR A 8 -2.06 20.98 12.73
N THR A 9 -2.99 21.80 13.19
CA THR A 9 -4.19 21.36 13.91
C THR A 9 -5.40 21.66 13.02
N ILE A 10 -6.27 20.67 12.80
CA ILE A 10 -7.50 20.81 12.04
C ILE A 10 -8.67 20.61 12.99
N GLU A 11 -9.57 21.57 13.03
CA GLU A 11 -10.82 21.48 13.79
C GLU A 11 -11.99 21.31 12.82
N LEU A 12 -12.80 20.29 13.07
CA LEU A 12 -14.01 19.97 12.34
C LEU A 12 -15.18 20.08 13.30
N SER A 13 -16.33 20.59 12.84
CA SER A 13 -17.55 20.68 13.64
C SER A 13 -18.79 20.55 12.74
N ASP A 14 -19.69 19.64 13.13
CA ASP A 14 -21.03 19.45 12.55
C ASP A 14 -22.10 19.38 13.67
N GLY A 15 -21.78 19.99 14.84
CA GLY A 15 -22.53 19.85 16.08
C GLY A 15 -21.67 19.28 17.18
N GLU A 16 -20.81 18.32 16.86
CA GLU A 16 -19.71 17.87 17.70
C GLU A 16 -18.39 18.41 17.18
N ARG A 17 -17.44 18.65 18.09
CA ARG A 17 -16.10 19.14 17.74
C ARG A 17 -15.11 17.98 17.67
N LEU A 18 -14.49 17.79 16.51
CA LEU A 18 -13.36 16.88 16.30
C LEU A 18 -12.09 17.71 16.07
N THR A 19 -11.04 17.44 16.81
CA THR A 19 -9.73 18.09 16.64
C THR A 19 -8.69 17.06 16.23
N LEU A 20 -8.14 17.23 15.02
CA LEU A 20 -6.99 16.46 14.53
C LEU A 20 -5.72 17.27 14.80
N ARG A 21 -4.77 16.68 15.49
CA ARG A 21 -3.48 17.30 15.83
C ARG A 21 -2.33 16.61 15.11
N ASP A 22 -1.20 17.33 14.97
CA ASP A 22 0.02 16.79 14.36
C ASP A 22 -0.20 16.35 12.90
N VAL A 23 -1.02 17.10 12.17
CA VAL A 23 -1.32 16.83 10.77
C VAL A 23 -0.22 17.40 9.88
N LEU A 24 0.36 16.58 9.02
CA LEU A 24 1.28 17.01 7.98
C LEU A 24 0.57 17.04 6.63
N ILE A 25 0.83 18.09 5.85
CA ILE A 25 0.34 18.23 4.47
C ILE A 25 1.53 18.04 3.54
N GLY A 26 1.45 17.06 2.65
CA GLY A 26 2.54 16.70 1.75
C GLY A 26 2.13 15.61 0.77
N GLU A 27 3.08 14.84 0.28
CA GLU A 27 2.82 13.74 -0.64
C GLU A 27 2.53 12.43 0.11
N VAL A 28 1.46 11.74 -0.25
CA VAL A 28 1.16 10.40 0.26
C VAL A 28 1.23 9.39 -0.89
N TRP A 29 1.95 8.30 -0.67
CA TRP A 29 2.15 7.23 -1.64
C TRP A 29 1.59 5.91 -1.12
N LEU A 30 0.82 5.22 -1.96
CA LEU A 30 0.36 3.87 -1.67
C LEU A 30 1.39 2.86 -2.17
N CYS A 31 1.96 2.08 -1.25
CA CYS A 31 3.00 1.09 -1.52
C CYS A 31 2.41 -0.31 -1.33
N SER A 32 2.27 -1.06 -2.42
CA SER A 32 1.61 -2.37 -2.39
C SER A 32 2.42 -3.44 -3.13
N GLY A 33 2.12 -4.69 -2.88
CA GLY A 33 2.81 -5.81 -3.50
C GLY A 33 2.90 -7.05 -2.61
N GLN A 34 3.94 -7.85 -2.85
CA GLN A 34 4.18 -9.08 -2.10
C GLN A 34 5.46 -8.99 -1.22
N SER A 35 6.18 -10.09 -1.00
CA SER A 35 7.29 -10.20 -0.04
C SER A 35 8.38 -9.13 -0.20
N ASN A 36 8.72 -8.72 -1.42
CA ASN A 36 9.74 -7.69 -1.64
C ASN A 36 9.25 -6.28 -1.24
N MET A 37 7.94 -6.01 -1.32
CA MET A 37 7.36 -4.80 -0.73
C MET A 37 7.19 -4.95 0.77
N GLU A 38 6.95 -6.15 1.25
CA GLU A 38 6.69 -6.43 2.66
C GLU A 38 7.95 -6.44 3.53
N MET A 39 9.11 -6.74 2.97
CA MET A 39 10.38 -6.83 3.71
C MET A 39 10.58 -5.58 4.58
N PRO A 40 10.63 -5.72 5.90
CA PRO A 40 10.81 -4.58 6.79
C PRO A 40 12.24 -4.04 6.73
N VAL A 41 12.46 -2.80 7.16
CA VAL A 41 13.79 -2.19 7.18
C VAL A 41 14.80 -3.03 7.97
N HIS A 42 14.38 -3.65 9.08
CA HIS A 42 15.28 -4.55 9.83
C HIS A 42 15.57 -5.89 9.13
N GLY A 43 14.94 -6.15 7.99
CA GLY A 43 15.09 -7.40 7.23
C GLY A 43 14.21 -8.54 7.71
N PHE A 44 14.18 -9.63 6.95
CA PHE A 44 13.66 -10.92 7.40
C PHE A 44 14.77 -11.74 8.07
N PRO A 45 14.45 -12.82 8.80
CA PRO A 45 15.44 -13.73 9.35
C PRO A 45 16.45 -14.18 8.27
N ASN A 46 17.74 -13.97 8.52
CA ASN A 46 18.84 -14.27 7.59
C ASN A 46 18.83 -13.48 6.26
N GLN A 47 18.04 -12.42 6.17
CA GLN A 47 17.96 -11.55 4.99
C GLN A 47 18.06 -10.08 5.44
N PRO A 48 19.26 -9.60 5.80
CA PRO A 48 19.46 -8.22 6.23
C PRO A 48 19.26 -7.23 5.07
N VAL A 49 18.76 -6.04 5.40
CA VAL A 49 18.69 -4.93 4.47
C VAL A 49 19.93 -4.05 4.66
N GLU A 50 20.64 -3.77 3.57
CA GLU A 50 21.82 -2.91 3.60
C GLU A 50 21.50 -1.51 4.15
N GLY A 51 22.36 -0.98 5.01
CA GLY A 51 22.17 0.33 5.64
C GLY A 51 21.02 0.43 6.65
N SER A 52 20.35 -0.69 6.98
CA SER A 52 19.19 -0.69 7.87
C SER A 52 19.50 -0.21 9.27
N ALA A 53 20.62 -0.63 9.86
CA ALA A 53 21.02 -0.23 11.20
C ALA A 53 21.21 1.30 11.30
N GLU A 54 21.88 1.89 10.32
CA GLU A 54 22.06 3.34 10.25
C GLU A 54 20.74 4.08 10.08
N ALA A 55 19.87 3.58 9.18
CA ALA A 55 18.56 4.17 8.94
C ALA A 55 17.69 4.18 10.20
N ILE A 56 17.68 3.08 10.95
CA ILE A 56 16.94 2.94 12.20
C ILE A 56 17.50 3.88 13.28
N ILE A 57 18.81 3.85 13.52
CA ILE A 57 19.46 4.66 14.56
C ILE A 57 19.30 6.17 14.30
N ARG A 58 19.31 6.59 13.02
CA ARG A 58 19.14 7.98 12.62
C ARG A 58 17.69 8.47 12.59
N ALA A 59 16.71 7.59 12.75
CA ALA A 59 15.31 7.99 12.73
C ALA A 59 14.98 8.98 13.85
N ARG A 60 14.21 10.03 13.55
CA ARG A 60 13.79 11.07 14.49
C ARG A 60 12.33 11.41 14.24
N ALA A 61 11.54 11.48 15.30
CA ALA A 61 10.12 11.83 15.23
C ALA A 61 9.83 13.21 14.60
N ALA A 62 10.82 14.11 14.62
CA ALA A 62 10.73 15.43 14.00
C ALA A 62 10.88 15.39 12.47
N THR A 63 11.43 14.30 11.89
CA THR A 63 11.51 14.16 10.44
C THR A 63 10.10 14.12 9.86
N PRO A 64 9.79 14.90 8.80
CA PRO A 64 8.43 15.00 8.28
C PRO A 64 8.07 13.81 7.38
N ILE A 65 8.32 12.60 7.88
CA ILE A 65 7.90 11.33 7.27
C ILE A 65 6.86 10.68 8.18
N ARG A 66 5.82 10.12 7.58
CA ARG A 66 4.79 9.33 8.28
C ARG A 66 4.67 7.95 7.64
N LEU A 67 4.57 6.96 8.49
CA LEU A 67 4.56 5.54 8.13
C LEU A 67 3.22 4.93 8.55
N CYS A 68 2.55 4.28 7.64
CA CYS A 68 1.28 3.59 7.92
C CYS A 68 1.34 2.19 7.29
N THR A 69 1.16 1.16 8.09
CA THR A 69 1.07 -0.21 7.59
C THR A 69 -0.31 -0.77 7.88
N VAL A 70 -1.00 -1.17 6.83
CA VAL A 70 -2.32 -1.82 6.90
C VAL A 70 -2.14 -3.26 7.37
N LYS A 71 -2.90 -3.67 8.38
CA LYS A 71 -2.92 -5.07 8.82
C LYS A 71 -3.50 -5.96 7.73
N ARG A 72 -2.90 -7.13 7.57
CA ARG A 72 -3.37 -8.14 6.61
C ARG A 72 -4.83 -8.52 6.90
N SER A 73 -5.64 -8.40 5.87
CA SER A 73 -7.06 -8.73 5.91
C SER A 73 -7.53 -9.19 4.54
N THR A 74 -8.51 -10.07 4.51
CA THR A 74 -9.21 -10.46 3.30
C THR A 74 -10.71 -10.34 3.51
N ALA A 75 -11.43 -9.95 2.46
CA ALA A 75 -12.88 -9.87 2.53
C ALA A 75 -13.51 -10.28 1.19
N ARG A 76 -14.76 -10.73 1.21
CA ARG A 76 -15.52 -11.08 0.00
C ARG A 76 -16.12 -9.86 -0.68
N THR A 77 -16.41 -8.84 0.10
CA THR A 77 -16.94 -7.55 -0.38
C THR A 77 -16.00 -6.42 0.02
N PRO A 78 -15.96 -5.32 -0.73
CA PRO A 78 -15.20 -4.14 -0.36
C PRO A 78 -15.55 -3.68 1.05
N GLN A 79 -14.55 -3.47 1.88
CA GLN A 79 -14.70 -2.97 3.24
C GLN A 79 -14.57 -1.44 3.24
N GLU A 80 -15.22 -0.79 4.19
CA GLU A 80 -15.14 0.67 4.39
C GLU A 80 -14.00 1.04 5.34
N GLU A 81 -13.54 0.09 6.16
CA GLU A 81 -12.51 0.30 7.18
C GLU A 81 -11.39 -0.75 7.10
N CYS A 82 -10.19 -0.36 7.48
CA CYS A 82 -9.07 -1.26 7.68
C CYS A 82 -8.31 -0.92 8.97
N ALA A 83 -7.65 -1.91 9.54
CA ALA A 83 -6.81 -1.70 10.72
C ALA A 83 -5.46 -1.10 10.28
N ALA A 84 -5.30 0.20 10.46
CA ALA A 84 -4.10 0.96 10.12
C ALA A 84 -3.90 2.12 11.08
N GLN A 85 -2.64 2.54 11.26
CA GLN A 85 -2.29 3.68 12.10
C GLN A 85 -1.10 4.43 11.52
N TRP A 86 -1.19 5.75 11.48
CA TRP A 86 -0.08 6.62 11.16
C TRP A 86 0.93 6.68 12.31
N LEU A 87 2.18 6.39 12.02
CA LEU A 87 3.30 6.44 12.96
C LEU A 87 4.27 7.55 12.58
N LYS A 88 4.88 8.16 13.59
CA LYS A 88 6.00 9.09 13.42
C LYS A 88 7.25 8.31 13.00
N HIS A 89 8.20 9.04 12.43
CA HIS A 89 9.51 8.52 12.03
C HIS A 89 10.39 8.24 13.26
N THR A 90 10.03 7.23 14.06
CA THR A 90 10.82 6.74 15.19
C THR A 90 11.64 5.51 14.79
N PRO A 91 12.70 5.16 15.53
CA PRO A 91 13.47 3.95 15.27
C PRO A 91 12.62 2.69 15.17
N GLU A 92 11.64 2.52 16.06
CA GLU A 92 10.75 1.35 16.09
C GLU A 92 9.84 1.30 14.86
N ALA A 93 9.24 2.45 14.49
CA ALA A 93 8.38 2.55 13.33
C ALA A 93 9.15 2.31 12.02
N VAL A 94 10.34 2.86 11.91
CA VAL A 94 11.22 2.66 10.75
C VAL A 94 11.65 1.20 10.66
N ALA A 95 12.07 0.59 11.76
CA ALA A 95 12.51 -0.81 11.76
C ALA A 95 11.46 -1.76 11.21
N GLY A 96 10.18 -1.56 11.58
CA GLY A 96 9.07 -2.45 11.22
C GLY A 96 8.36 -2.14 9.91
N THR A 97 8.64 -1.00 9.27
CA THR A 97 7.99 -0.66 8.00
C THR A 97 8.68 -1.27 6.79
N SER A 98 8.01 -1.32 5.64
CA SER A 98 8.58 -1.73 4.35
C SER A 98 9.87 -0.97 4.04
N ALA A 99 10.96 -1.70 3.77
CA ALA A 99 12.23 -1.11 3.36
C ALA A 99 12.08 -0.34 2.03
N THR A 100 11.42 -0.94 1.05
CA THR A 100 11.17 -0.32 -0.25
C THR A 100 10.41 1.00 -0.10
N ALA A 101 9.31 1.01 0.63
CA ALA A 101 8.51 2.21 0.87
C ALA A 101 9.28 3.26 1.68
N TYR A 102 10.01 2.83 2.70
CA TYR A 102 10.79 3.72 3.56
C TYR A 102 11.91 4.44 2.81
N TYR A 103 12.75 3.70 2.08
CA TYR A 103 13.86 4.32 1.34
C TYR A 103 13.37 5.23 0.23
N PHE A 104 12.26 4.89 -0.42
CA PHE A 104 11.59 5.79 -1.36
C PHE A 104 11.14 7.09 -0.66
N ALA A 105 10.40 6.99 0.46
CA ALA A 105 9.91 8.14 1.19
C ALA A 105 11.05 9.05 1.68
N ARG A 106 12.12 8.45 2.21
CA ARG A 106 13.30 9.18 2.69
C ARG A 106 14.00 9.93 1.58
N TYR A 107 14.19 9.28 0.43
CA TYR A 107 14.80 9.93 -0.73
C TYR A 107 13.91 11.06 -1.26
N LEU A 108 12.63 10.79 -1.43
CA LEU A 108 11.67 11.77 -1.94
C LEU A 108 11.59 13.01 -1.02
N GLN A 109 11.51 12.81 0.29
CA GLN A 109 11.50 13.88 1.27
C GLN A 109 12.78 14.73 1.19
N SER A 110 13.95 14.10 1.03
CA SER A 110 15.23 14.81 0.93
C SER A 110 15.38 15.66 -0.34
N VAL A 111 14.67 15.31 -1.41
CA VAL A 111 14.71 16.03 -2.70
C VAL A 111 13.66 17.13 -2.76
N LEU A 112 12.45 16.86 -2.26
CA LEU A 112 11.33 17.80 -2.37
C LEU A 112 11.21 18.76 -1.18
N ASP A 113 11.81 18.42 -0.06
CA ASP A 113 11.71 19.15 1.22
C ASP A 113 10.26 19.39 1.67
N VAL A 114 9.38 18.43 1.40
CA VAL A 114 7.98 18.42 1.84
C VAL A 114 7.72 17.18 2.70
N PRO A 115 6.67 17.19 3.54
CA PRO A 115 6.27 15.98 4.26
C PRO A 115 5.91 14.84 3.29
N VAL A 116 6.33 13.62 3.64
CA VAL A 116 6.03 12.41 2.85
C VAL A 116 5.39 11.35 3.74
N GLY A 117 4.24 10.85 3.32
CA GLY A 117 3.56 9.72 3.93
C GLY A 117 3.60 8.48 3.03
N VAL A 118 3.80 7.31 3.60
CA VAL A 118 3.64 6.03 2.90
C VAL A 118 2.59 5.18 3.58
N ILE A 119 1.65 4.68 2.79
CA ILE A 119 0.67 3.68 3.21
C ILE A 119 1.11 2.36 2.61
N VAL A 120 1.52 1.42 3.47
CA VAL A 120 2.00 0.11 3.05
C VAL A 120 0.88 -0.91 3.19
N THR A 121 0.51 -1.54 2.07
CA THR A 121 -0.47 -2.62 2.03
C THR A 121 0.11 -3.75 1.19
N CYS A 122 0.62 -4.78 1.85
CA CYS A 122 1.33 -5.87 1.20
C CYS A 122 1.11 -7.21 1.92
N TRP A 123 1.28 -8.31 1.15
CA TRP A 123 1.21 -9.66 1.69
C TRP A 123 2.07 -10.60 0.84
N GLY A 124 3.09 -11.18 1.46
CA GLY A 124 4.03 -12.08 0.80
C GLY A 124 3.37 -13.26 0.11
N GLY A 125 3.86 -13.62 -1.07
CA GLY A 125 3.39 -14.76 -1.85
C GLY A 125 2.07 -14.56 -2.60
N THR A 126 1.47 -13.36 -2.60
CA THR A 126 0.15 -13.15 -3.19
C THR A 126 0.22 -12.75 -4.67
N PRO A 127 -0.70 -13.25 -5.51
CA PRO A 127 -0.78 -12.90 -6.92
C PRO A 127 -1.55 -11.59 -7.14
N VAL A 128 -1.36 -10.94 -8.31
CA VAL A 128 -1.96 -9.63 -8.61
C VAL A 128 -3.48 -9.64 -8.61
N GLU A 129 -4.11 -10.71 -9.07
CA GLU A 129 -5.57 -10.88 -9.12
C GLU A 129 -6.24 -10.79 -7.74
N ALA A 130 -5.52 -11.11 -6.67
CA ALA A 130 -6.01 -10.95 -5.31
C ALA A 130 -6.18 -9.46 -4.91
N TRP A 131 -5.44 -8.58 -5.57
CA TRP A 131 -5.43 -7.13 -5.35
C TRP A 131 -6.32 -6.34 -6.33
N MET A 132 -7.10 -7.03 -7.16
CA MET A 132 -7.99 -6.44 -8.16
C MET A 132 -9.44 -6.50 -7.68
N ASP A 133 -10.26 -5.54 -8.10
CA ASP A 133 -11.68 -5.54 -7.75
C ASP A 133 -12.49 -6.52 -8.61
N ARG A 134 -13.71 -6.82 -8.13
CA ARG A 134 -14.61 -7.77 -8.81
C ARG A 134 -15.01 -7.32 -10.20
N GLU A 135 -15.24 -6.03 -10.40
CA GLU A 135 -15.65 -5.49 -11.69
C GLU A 135 -14.56 -5.75 -12.75
N THR A 136 -13.33 -5.39 -12.44
CA THR A 136 -12.18 -5.64 -13.33
C THR A 136 -11.95 -7.13 -13.54
N MET A 137 -11.99 -7.93 -12.46
CA MET A 137 -11.80 -9.38 -12.55
C MET A 137 -12.87 -10.13 -13.33
N SER A 138 -14.09 -9.59 -13.40
CA SER A 138 -15.18 -10.18 -14.20
C SER A 138 -14.89 -10.22 -15.71
N GLY A 139 -13.95 -9.40 -16.16
CA GLY A 139 -13.44 -9.43 -17.54
C GLY A 139 -12.50 -10.61 -17.85
N PHE A 140 -12.02 -11.31 -16.84
CA PHE A 140 -11.09 -12.45 -16.95
C PHE A 140 -11.80 -13.75 -16.63
N LYS A 141 -12.40 -14.37 -17.66
CA LYS A 141 -13.30 -15.53 -17.52
C LYS A 141 -12.64 -16.81 -17.01
N GLU A 142 -11.33 -16.87 -17.03
CA GLU A 142 -10.52 -17.96 -16.49
C GLU A 142 -10.50 -18.00 -14.96
N PHE A 143 -10.94 -16.94 -14.29
CA PHE A 143 -11.04 -16.90 -12.83
C PHE A 143 -12.48 -17.15 -12.37
N ASP A 144 -12.65 -18.14 -11.50
CA ASP A 144 -13.91 -18.36 -10.81
C ASP A 144 -14.05 -17.34 -9.67
N LEU A 145 -15.10 -16.50 -9.74
CA LEU A 145 -15.44 -15.52 -8.73
C LEU A 145 -16.67 -15.91 -7.90
N SER A 146 -17.25 -17.09 -8.12
CA SER A 146 -18.47 -17.54 -7.44
C SER A 146 -18.32 -17.62 -5.92
N PHE A 147 -17.09 -17.87 -5.43
CA PHE A 147 -16.79 -17.91 -4.00
C PHE A 147 -17.02 -16.56 -3.30
N LEU A 148 -17.03 -15.45 -4.02
CA LEU A 148 -17.33 -14.14 -3.42
C LEU A 148 -18.78 -14.06 -2.91
N ASP A 149 -19.67 -14.83 -3.52
CA ASP A 149 -21.09 -14.89 -3.18
C ASP A 149 -21.44 -16.09 -2.27
N ASN A 150 -20.48 -17.01 -2.06
CA ASN A 150 -20.68 -18.22 -1.26
C ASN A 150 -20.21 -18.01 0.19
N PRO A 151 -21.06 -18.31 1.22
CA PRO A 151 -20.69 -18.19 2.62
C PRO A 151 -19.68 -19.24 3.12
N ASP A 152 -19.40 -20.28 2.35
CA ASP A 152 -18.49 -21.34 2.75
C ASP A 152 -17.08 -20.83 3.06
N GLN A 153 -16.39 -21.52 3.96
CA GLN A 153 -15.01 -21.18 4.31
C GLN A 153 -14.10 -21.36 3.11
N ILE A 154 -13.29 -20.32 2.81
CA ILE A 154 -12.33 -20.32 1.70
C ILE A 154 -10.96 -20.68 2.26
N ASP A 155 -10.35 -21.74 1.72
CA ASP A 155 -8.95 -22.03 2.01
C ASP A 155 -8.06 -20.97 1.37
N ARG A 156 -7.11 -20.45 2.16
CA ARG A 156 -6.10 -19.46 1.73
C ARG A 156 -6.70 -18.26 0.98
N PRO A 157 -7.59 -17.50 1.61
CA PRO A 157 -8.33 -16.41 0.96
C PRO A 157 -7.40 -15.31 0.38
N GLN A 158 -6.18 -15.17 0.89
CA GLN A 158 -5.19 -14.22 0.39
C GLN A 158 -4.67 -14.53 -1.03
N TYR A 159 -4.89 -15.74 -1.54
CA TYR A 159 -4.52 -16.13 -2.91
C TYR A 159 -5.69 -16.07 -3.89
N LYS A 160 -6.89 -15.81 -3.38
CA LYS A 160 -8.09 -15.76 -4.21
C LYS A 160 -8.28 -14.36 -4.80
N PRO A 161 -8.81 -14.26 -6.03
CA PRO A 161 -9.12 -12.97 -6.64
C PRO A 161 -9.93 -12.06 -5.72
N CYS A 162 -9.70 -10.76 -5.78
CA CYS A 162 -10.42 -9.71 -5.06
C CYS A 162 -10.25 -9.67 -3.53
N GLY A 163 -9.79 -10.75 -2.90
CA GLY A 163 -9.80 -10.87 -1.43
C GLY A 163 -9.01 -9.77 -0.74
N LEU A 164 -7.83 -9.45 -1.25
CA LEU A 164 -6.95 -8.40 -0.70
C LEU A 164 -7.38 -7.00 -1.12
N TYR A 165 -7.89 -6.85 -2.36
CA TYR A 165 -8.52 -5.59 -2.75
C TYR A 165 -9.63 -5.22 -1.77
N ASN A 166 -10.55 -6.13 -1.53
CA ASN A 166 -11.70 -5.89 -0.67
C ASN A 166 -11.32 -5.54 0.78
N GLY A 167 -10.33 -6.23 1.34
CA GLY A 167 -9.93 -6.06 2.75
C GLY A 167 -8.87 -4.99 3.00
N MET A 168 -8.04 -4.66 2.00
CA MET A 168 -6.84 -3.85 2.23
C MET A 168 -6.69 -2.66 1.26
N ILE A 169 -7.32 -2.67 0.10
CA ILE A 169 -7.25 -1.57 -0.88
C ILE A 169 -8.52 -0.72 -0.84
N ALA A 170 -9.69 -1.35 -0.90
CA ALA A 170 -10.97 -0.65 -0.95
C ALA A 170 -11.14 0.40 0.17
N PRO A 171 -10.78 0.10 1.45
CA PRO A 171 -10.88 1.08 2.53
C PRO A 171 -10.00 2.33 2.34
N LEU A 172 -8.98 2.24 1.48
CA LEU A 172 -8.03 3.32 1.24
C LEU A 172 -8.42 4.21 0.06
N VAL A 173 -9.34 3.77 -0.79
CA VAL A 173 -9.74 4.50 -2.01
C VAL A 173 -10.15 5.95 -1.75
N PRO A 174 -10.87 6.30 -0.65
CA PRO A 174 -11.20 7.69 -0.36
C PRO A 174 -10.00 8.57 0.01
N TYR A 175 -8.84 7.98 0.33
CA TYR A 175 -7.66 8.73 0.75
C TYR A 175 -6.90 9.30 -0.46
N THR A 176 -6.65 10.60 -0.46
CA THR A 176 -5.89 11.26 -1.54
C THR A 176 -4.44 10.78 -1.56
N VAL A 177 -3.99 10.26 -2.71
CA VAL A 177 -2.60 9.82 -2.90
C VAL A 177 -1.94 10.53 -4.07
N LYS A 178 -0.63 10.63 -4.03
CA LYS A 178 0.19 11.18 -5.13
C LYS A 178 0.46 10.15 -6.21
N GLY A 179 0.49 8.89 -5.85
CA GLY A 179 0.76 7.78 -6.76
C GLY A 179 0.93 6.44 -6.05
N PHE A 180 1.33 5.45 -6.81
CA PHE A 180 1.44 4.07 -6.40
C PHE A 180 2.86 3.54 -6.59
N LEU A 181 3.32 2.74 -5.63
CA LEU A 181 4.49 1.87 -5.75
C LEU A 181 4.02 0.41 -5.72
N TRP A 182 4.47 -0.38 -6.68
CA TRP A 182 4.10 -1.78 -6.79
C TRP A 182 5.33 -2.68 -6.91
N TYR A 183 5.50 -3.63 -5.98
CA TYR A 183 6.58 -4.60 -6.06
C TYR A 183 6.02 -6.01 -5.90
N GLN A 184 5.70 -6.62 -7.05
CA GLN A 184 5.07 -7.94 -7.13
C GLN A 184 5.33 -8.54 -8.53
N GLY A 185 5.23 -9.84 -8.67
CA GLY A 185 5.33 -10.55 -9.94
C GLY A 185 5.70 -12.02 -9.76
N GLU A 186 6.39 -12.36 -8.68
CA GLU A 186 6.88 -13.69 -8.38
C GLU A 186 5.77 -14.74 -8.36
N SER A 187 4.64 -14.40 -7.75
CA SER A 187 3.49 -15.30 -7.61
C SER A 187 2.74 -15.52 -8.92
N ASN A 188 2.89 -14.63 -9.91
CA ASN A 188 2.30 -14.77 -11.23
C ASN A 188 3.28 -15.34 -12.26
N ARG A 189 4.52 -15.63 -11.88
CA ARG A 189 5.56 -16.20 -12.76
C ARG A 189 5.14 -17.48 -13.50
N PRO A 190 4.33 -18.40 -12.92
CA PRO A 190 3.85 -19.58 -13.65
C PRO A 190 2.96 -19.25 -14.85
N ASN A 191 2.30 -18.07 -14.87
CA ASN A 191 1.38 -17.64 -15.92
C ASN A 191 1.73 -16.25 -16.47
N PRO A 192 2.89 -16.07 -17.13
CA PRO A 192 3.37 -14.75 -17.55
C PRO A 192 2.48 -14.07 -18.60
N THR A 193 1.84 -14.86 -19.48
CA THR A 193 0.91 -14.34 -20.49
C THR A 193 -0.34 -13.74 -19.83
N GLN A 194 -0.87 -14.40 -18.81
CA GLN A 194 -1.99 -13.88 -18.03
C GLN A 194 -1.59 -12.61 -17.27
N TYR A 195 -0.42 -12.60 -16.63
CA TYR A 195 0.09 -11.42 -15.94
C TYR A 195 0.25 -10.20 -16.86
N ARG A 196 0.64 -10.42 -18.12
CA ARG A 196 0.73 -9.37 -19.14
C ARG A 196 -0.62 -8.68 -19.40
N ALA A 197 -1.74 -9.40 -19.25
CA ALA A 197 -3.08 -8.84 -19.37
C ALA A 197 -3.58 -8.22 -18.05
N LEU A 198 -3.32 -8.88 -16.92
CA LEU A 198 -3.77 -8.43 -15.59
C LEU A 198 -3.12 -7.11 -15.17
N MET A 199 -1.83 -6.94 -15.42
CA MET A 199 -1.07 -5.79 -14.94
C MET A 199 -1.58 -4.43 -15.49
N PRO A 200 -1.82 -4.27 -16.80
CA PRO A 200 -2.43 -3.03 -17.32
C PRO A 200 -3.86 -2.80 -16.78
N ALA A 201 -4.65 -3.88 -16.63
CA ALA A 201 -6.00 -3.79 -16.06
C ALA A 201 -5.95 -3.35 -14.59
N PHE A 202 -5.00 -3.85 -13.81
CA PHE A 202 -4.77 -3.45 -12.42
C PHE A 202 -4.43 -1.95 -12.31
N VAL A 203 -3.49 -1.47 -13.13
CA VAL A 203 -3.11 -0.04 -13.15
C VAL A 203 -4.28 0.85 -13.53
N LYS A 204 -5.05 0.45 -14.56
CA LYS A 204 -6.26 1.16 -14.98
C LYS A 204 -7.28 1.21 -13.86
N MET A 205 -7.58 0.06 -13.25
CA MET A 205 -8.51 -0.06 -12.12
C MET A 205 -8.14 0.90 -10.96
N LEU A 206 -6.87 0.91 -10.53
CA LEU A 206 -6.45 1.80 -9.46
C LEU A 206 -6.67 3.28 -9.80
N ARG A 207 -6.33 3.71 -11.02
CA ARG A 207 -6.55 5.07 -11.47
C ARG A 207 -8.03 5.44 -11.51
N GLU A 208 -8.89 4.53 -11.95
CA GLU A 208 -10.34 4.71 -11.99
C GLU A 208 -10.94 4.80 -10.59
N ARG A 209 -10.53 3.91 -9.66
CA ARG A 209 -11.03 3.91 -8.28
C ARG A 209 -10.62 5.16 -7.51
N TRP A 210 -9.42 5.65 -7.71
CA TRP A 210 -8.97 6.89 -7.06
C TRP A 210 -9.55 8.16 -7.71
N ALA A 211 -9.95 8.11 -8.98
CA ALA A 211 -10.59 9.23 -9.71
C ALA A 211 -9.80 10.56 -9.63
N GLN A 212 -8.46 10.48 -9.50
CA GLN A 212 -7.56 11.63 -9.42
C GLN A 212 -6.76 11.83 -10.72
N GLY A 213 -7.27 11.33 -11.84
CA GLY A 213 -6.59 11.40 -13.15
C GLY A 213 -5.50 10.36 -13.34
N GLY A 214 -4.48 10.70 -14.11
CA GLY A 214 -3.38 9.82 -14.49
C GLY A 214 -2.32 9.67 -13.40
N LEU A 215 -2.68 9.20 -12.20
CA LEU A 215 -1.74 9.02 -11.11
C LEU A 215 -0.51 8.21 -11.52
N PRO A 216 0.72 8.63 -11.13
CA PRO A 216 1.94 7.88 -11.34
C PRO A 216 1.84 6.48 -10.75
N PHE A 217 2.32 5.50 -11.49
CA PHE A 217 2.40 4.11 -11.04
C PHE A 217 3.81 3.61 -11.32
N TYR A 218 4.61 3.48 -10.27
CA TYR A 218 5.96 2.94 -10.34
C TYR A 218 5.95 1.48 -9.92
N TYR A 219 6.61 0.62 -10.68
CA TYR A 219 6.65 -0.80 -10.39
C TYR A 219 8.05 -1.39 -10.55
N CYS A 220 8.32 -2.38 -9.75
CA CYS A 220 9.48 -3.25 -9.92
C CYS A 220 9.00 -4.63 -10.37
N LEU A 221 9.45 -5.06 -11.55
CA LEU A 221 9.27 -6.43 -12.02
C LEU A 221 10.54 -7.23 -11.74
N LEU A 222 10.38 -8.51 -11.43
CA LEU A 222 11.50 -9.41 -11.32
C LEU A 222 12.22 -9.55 -12.66
N TYR A 223 13.53 -9.38 -12.63
CA TYR A 223 14.40 -9.97 -13.62
C TYR A 223 14.52 -11.47 -13.28
N THR A 224 13.86 -12.31 -14.03
CA THR A 224 14.19 -13.73 -14.06
C THR A 224 15.23 -13.92 -15.14
N SER A 225 16.47 -14.14 -14.74
CA SER A 225 17.46 -14.78 -15.60
C SER A 225 17.05 -16.22 -15.87
#